data_90c98d48f2a20f5f32a3f5a3f941ec87
#
_entry.id   90c98d48f2a20f5f32a3f5a3f941ec87
#
_cell.length_a   1.000
_cell.length_b   1.000
_cell.length_c   1.000
_cell.angle_alpha   90.00
_cell.angle_beta   90.00
_cell.angle_gamma   90.00
#
_symmetry.space_group_name_H-M   'P 1'
#
loop_
_entity.id
_entity.type
_entity.pdbx_description
1 polymer ?
#
loop_
_entity_poly.entity_id
_entity_poly.type
_entity_poly.pdbx_seq_one_letter_code
_entity_poly.pdbx_strand_id
1 'polypeptide(L)'
;MKLEAEIRIARDGFALDVELEIASTETVAVLGPNGAGKTTLLRALAGLIPIEGRVVLDGDVLDDSAKAIHVPTERRRVGLVFQDHVLFPHMSVLDNVAFGLRAQRRGDATRRAAQMLHGAGLGYRASALPRELSGGQAQRVALLRTLATEPRLLLLDEPLSALDVSVRAEVRRELSRQLADFKGVRILVTHDPLEAMALADRLVVLEGGRIVQSGTPAEVTARPRSRFTAELAGVNLLRGRGHGDHIEIEPGGALLAAPDAGDGDVLAVIHPRAVALYMTRPEGTPRNVWRGRAEDLDLQGERVRVRVSGPVPLVAEVTPSAVRDLHLAGGAEVWVSVKATEISVYRA
;
A
#
# COMPACT_ATOMS: atom_id res chain seq x y z
N MET A 1 23.06 -1.08 7.95
CA MET A 1 21.98 -0.38 8.71
C MET A 1 20.76 -1.27 8.78
N LYS A 2 20.04 -1.26 9.89
CA LYS A 2 18.85 -2.08 10.14
C LYS A 2 17.89 -1.28 11.02
N LEU A 3 16.59 -1.36 10.79
CA LEU A 3 15.55 -0.91 11.71
C LEU A 3 14.93 -2.14 12.37
N GLU A 4 14.83 -2.11 13.69
CA GLU A 4 14.09 -3.07 14.50
C GLU A 4 13.10 -2.27 15.34
N ALA A 5 11.81 -2.61 15.25
CA ALA A 5 10.76 -1.87 15.93
C ALA A 5 9.68 -2.81 16.46
N GLU A 6 9.48 -2.77 17.77
CA GLU A 6 8.31 -3.32 18.47
C GLU A 6 7.50 -2.13 18.98
N ILE A 7 6.32 -1.91 18.44
CA ILE A 7 5.52 -0.72 18.73
C ILE A 7 4.13 -1.13 19.16
N ARG A 8 3.79 -0.75 20.38
CA ARG A 8 2.43 -0.87 20.92
C ARG A 8 1.93 0.51 21.29
N ILE A 9 0.73 0.82 20.84
CA ILE A 9 0.03 2.07 21.14
C ILE A 9 -1.42 1.70 21.38
N ALA A 10 -1.92 2.08 22.57
CA ALA A 10 -3.34 1.96 22.92
C ALA A 10 -3.91 3.35 23.16
N ARG A 11 -4.97 3.69 22.47
CA ARG A 11 -5.76 4.91 22.62
C ARG A 11 -7.24 4.55 22.52
N ASP A 12 -8.12 5.42 22.99
CA ASP A 12 -9.56 5.18 22.96
C ASP A 12 -10.04 4.77 21.54
N GLY A 13 -10.51 3.52 21.44
CA GLY A 13 -11.02 2.94 20.19
C GLY A 13 -9.98 2.52 19.15
N PHE A 14 -8.66 2.65 19.42
CA PHE A 14 -7.61 2.27 18.49
C PHE A 14 -6.43 1.61 19.22
N ALA A 15 -5.95 0.50 18.66
CA ALA A 15 -4.72 -0.16 19.09
C ALA A 15 -3.80 -0.42 17.90
N LEU A 16 -2.51 -0.17 18.09
CA LEU A 16 -1.45 -0.56 17.15
C LEU A 16 -0.52 -1.54 17.88
N ASP A 17 -0.29 -2.71 17.28
CA ASP A 17 0.62 -3.73 17.80
C ASP A 17 1.41 -4.30 16.60
N VAL A 18 2.63 -3.81 16.43
CA VAL A 18 3.43 -4.03 15.21
C VAL A 18 4.85 -4.38 15.58
N GLU A 19 5.34 -5.45 14.98
CA GLU A 19 6.75 -5.83 14.99
C GLU A 19 7.31 -5.75 13.55
N LEU A 20 8.38 -4.98 13.37
CA LEU A 20 9.01 -4.73 12.08
C LEU A 20 10.52 -4.87 12.16
N GLU A 21 11.06 -5.56 11.19
CA GLU A 21 12.49 -5.64 10.93
C GLU A 21 12.74 -5.27 9.46
N ILE A 22 13.57 -4.25 9.21
CA ILE A 22 13.85 -3.73 7.87
C ILE A 22 15.36 -3.57 7.70
N ALA A 23 15.90 -4.20 6.65
CA ALA A 23 17.31 -4.08 6.30
C ALA A 23 17.60 -2.71 5.65
N SER A 24 18.87 -2.29 5.69
CA SER A 24 19.32 -1.11 4.92
C SER A 24 19.14 -1.35 3.43
N THR A 25 18.86 -0.29 2.69
CA THR A 25 18.59 -0.31 1.26
C THR A 25 17.27 -0.95 0.85
N GLU A 26 16.54 -1.56 1.78
CA GLU A 26 15.19 -2.06 1.54
C GLU A 26 14.17 -0.91 1.58
N THR A 27 13.30 -0.87 0.60
CA THR A 27 12.10 -0.02 0.60
C THR A 27 10.90 -0.86 1.00
N VAL A 28 10.30 -0.54 2.14
CA VAL A 28 9.07 -1.21 2.60
C VAL A 28 7.88 -0.29 2.36
N ALA A 29 6.88 -0.77 1.62
CA ALA A 29 5.60 -0.08 1.53
C ALA A 29 4.61 -0.65 2.55
N VAL A 30 4.07 0.24 3.38
CA VAL A 30 3.00 -0.08 4.33
C VAL A 30 1.67 0.26 3.69
N LEU A 31 0.85 -0.75 3.47
CA LEU A 31 -0.48 -0.69 2.89
C LEU A 31 -1.54 -1.03 3.94
N GLY A 32 -2.78 -0.69 3.69
CA GLY A 32 -3.91 -1.04 4.55
C GLY A 32 -5.07 -0.07 4.40
N PRO A 33 -6.26 -0.43 4.88
CA PRO A 33 -7.44 0.43 4.83
C PRO A 33 -7.24 1.73 5.63
N ASN A 34 -8.17 2.69 5.45
CA ASN A 34 -8.18 3.90 6.25
C ASN A 34 -8.42 3.54 7.73
N GLY A 35 -7.69 4.22 8.62
CA GLY A 35 -7.75 3.93 10.05
C GLY A 35 -6.91 2.72 10.51
N ALA A 36 -6.22 2.01 9.62
CA ALA A 36 -5.38 0.85 9.99
C ALA A 36 -4.18 1.19 10.89
N GLY A 37 -3.77 2.48 10.96
CA GLY A 37 -2.66 2.90 11.80
C GLY A 37 -1.37 3.27 11.04
N LYS A 38 -1.41 3.34 9.71
CA LYS A 38 -0.22 3.60 8.87
C LYS A 38 0.52 4.90 9.26
N THR A 39 -0.18 6.03 9.27
CA THR A 39 0.39 7.33 9.70
C THR A 39 0.81 7.33 11.17
N THR A 40 0.09 6.59 12.03
CA THR A 40 0.44 6.41 13.44
C THR A 40 1.78 5.69 13.58
N LEU A 41 1.99 4.63 12.79
CA LEU A 41 3.27 3.91 12.73
C LEU A 41 4.42 4.84 12.31
N LEU A 42 4.25 5.65 11.24
CA LEU A 42 5.28 6.59 10.82
C LEU A 42 5.57 7.64 11.92
N ARG A 43 4.55 8.19 12.56
CA ARG A 43 4.71 9.15 13.66
C ARG A 43 5.41 8.55 14.88
N ALA A 44 5.14 7.29 15.19
CA ALA A 44 5.82 6.55 16.24
C ALA A 44 7.31 6.39 15.94
N LEU A 45 7.66 5.92 14.74
CA LEU A 45 9.05 5.77 14.30
C LEU A 45 9.80 7.11 14.27
N ALA A 46 9.12 8.20 13.91
CA ALA A 46 9.68 9.55 13.94
C ALA A 46 9.85 10.11 15.37
N GLY A 47 9.27 9.47 16.39
CA GLY A 47 9.28 9.95 17.78
C GLY A 47 8.32 11.12 18.06
N LEU A 48 7.30 11.27 17.21
CA LEU A 48 6.27 12.30 17.35
C LEU A 48 5.16 11.90 18.34
N ILE A 49 5.07 10.61 18.66
CA ILE A 49 4.12 10.06 19.61
C ILE A 49 4.82 9.03 20.50
N PRO A 50 4.47 8.94 21.80
CA PRO A 50 5.03 7.95 22.69
C PRO A 50 4.54 6.54 22.31
N ILE A 51 5.38 5.56 22.60
CA ILE A 51 5.12 4.14 22.36
C ILE A 51 5.39 3.30 23.60
N GLU A 52 4.74 2.15 23.69
CA GLU A 52 5.21 1.01 24.48
C GLU A 52 5.99 0.09 23.54
N GLY A 53 7.15 -0.40 24.01
CA GLY A 53 8.02 -1.27 23.21
C GLY A 53 9.39 -0.67 22.96
N ARG A 54 9.98 -0.97 21.79
CA ARG A 54 11.38 -0.63 21.52
C ARG A 54 11.57 -0.30 20.04
N VAL A 55 12.37 0.74 19.76
CA VAL A 55 12.82 1.09 18.39
C VAL A 55 14.32 1.24 18.40
N VAL A 56 14.97 0.50 17.50
CA VAL A 56 16.43 0.51 17.30
C VAL A 56 16.74 0.79 15.84
N LEU A 57 17.57 1.77 15.58
CA LEU A 57 18.03 2.12 14.24
C LEU A 57 19.55 1.98 14.19
N ASP A 58 20.03 0.96 13.47
CA ASP A 58 21.47 0.69 13.27
C ASP A 58 22.25 0.54 14.59
N GLY A 59 21.64 -0.14 15.56
CA GLY A 59 22.19 -0.34 16.90
C GLY A 59 21.90 0.80 17.90
N ASP A 60 21.49 1.98 17.42
CA ASP A 60 21.11 3.09 18.30
C ASP A 60 19.67 2.90 18.79
N VAL A 61 19.48 2.85 20.11
CA VAL A 61 18.15 2.77 20.73
C VAL A 61 17.50 4.13 20.67
N LEU A 62 16.38 4.26 19.91
CA LEU A 62 15.61 5.49 19.80
C LEU A 62 14.47 5.56 20.83
N ASP A 63 13.84 4.42 21.08
CA ASP A 63 12.84 4.25 22.16
C ASP A 63 13.07 2.90 22.86
N ASP A 64 12.89 2.88 24.16
CA ASP A 64 12.81 1.67 24.97
C ASP A 64 11.96 1.99 26.21
N SER A 65 10.68 1.65 26.19
CA SER A 65 9.76 1.99 27.25
C SER A 65 10.10 1.33 28.60
N ALA A 66 10.72 0.13 28.57
CA ALA A 66 11.16 -0.58 29.77
C ALA A 66 12.34 0.13 30.46
N LYS A 67 13.13 0.89 29.71
CA LYS A 67 14.30 1.64 30.20
C LYS A 67 14.05 3.14 30.29
N ALA A 68 12.84 3.60 30.02
CA ALA A 68 12.49 5.01 29.93
C ALA A 68 13.37 5.82 28.96
N ILE A 69 13.81 5.17 27.86
CA ILE A 69 14.57 5.83 26.81
C ILE A 69 13.62 6.38 25.78
N HIS A 70 13.73 7.67 25.49
CA HIS A 70 13.05 8.34 24.39
C HIS A 70 13.96 9.41 23.81
N VAL A 71 14.47 9.17 22.61
CA VAL A 71 15.26 10.14 21.85
C VAL A 71 14.30 11.13 21.20
N PRO A 72 14.39 12.46 21.48
CA PRO A 72 13.55 13.46 20.86
C PRO A 72 13.69 13.46 19.33
N THR A 73 12.61 13.80 18.60
CA THR A 73 12.53 13.77 17.14
C THR A 73 13.70 14.50 16.45
N GLU A 74 14.08 15.67 16.95
CA GLU A 74 15.15 16.51 16.40
C GLU A 74 16.56 15.90 16.57
N ARG A 75 16.71 14.91 17.44
CA ARG A 75 17.96 14.16 17.64
C ARG A 75 17.98 12.82 16.92
N ARG A 76 16.82 12.38 16.40
CA ARG A 76 16.75 11.18 15.56
C ARG A 76 17.26 11.52 14.17
N ARG A 77 18.08 10.69 13.60
CA ARG A 77 18.45 10.82 12.19
C ARG A 77 17.35 10.23 11.29
N VAL A 78 16.12 10.72 11.46
CA VAL A 78 14.91 10.31 10.74
C VAL A 78 14.42 11.47 9.92
N GLY A 79 14.16 11.23 8.65
CA GLY A 79 13.49 12.17 7.75
C GLY A 79 12.04 11.75 7.53
N LEU A 80 11.10 12.68 7.72
CA LEU A 80 9.69 12.45 7.47
C LEU A 80 9.17 13.43 6.43
N VAL A 81 8.57 12.89 5.37
CA VAL A 81 7.82 13.65 4.36
C VAL A 81 6.34 13.41 4.63
N PHE A 82 5.62 14.47 4.96
CA PHE A 82 4.17 14.45 5.23
C PHE A 82 3.37 14.50 3.94
N GLN A 83 2.15 14.01 3.97
CA GLN A 83 1.20 14.00 2.85
C GLN A 83 1.00 15.41 2.25
N ASP A 84 0.85 16.45 3.07
CA ASP A 84 0.63 17.83 2.63
C ASP A 84 1.92 18.60 2.29
N HIS A 85 3.05 17.91 2.12
CA HIS A 85 4.40 18.44 1.84
C HIS A 85 4.94 19.38 2.92
N VAL A 86 4.12 20.08 3.65
CA VAL A 86 4.37 21.00 4.77
C VAL A 86 5.64 21.87 4.56
N LEU A 87 5.75 22.51 3.40
CA LEU A 87 6.80 23.50 3.15
C LEU A 87 6.57 24.75 3.99
N PHE A 88 7.65 25.40 4.44
CA PHE A 88 7.56 26.67 5.16
C PHE A 88 7.09 27.77 4.18
N PRO A 89 5.86 28.30 4.32
CA PRO A 89 5.24 29.13 3.29
C PRO A 89 5.89 30.51 3.12
N HIS A 90 6.60 30.98 4.13
CA HIS A 90 7.32 32.25 4.17
C HIS A 90 8.78 32.15 3.74
N MET A 91 9.28 30.96 3.46
CA MET A 91 10.65 30.73 3.03
C MET A 91 10.70 30.42 1.54
N SER A 92 11.78 30.86 0.87
CA SER A 92 12.05 30.47 -0.51
C SER A 92 12.27 28.94 -0.63
N VAL A 93 12.20 28.41 -1.84
CA VAL A 93 12.53 27.02 -2.15
C VAL A 93 13.94 26.67 -1.67
N LEU A 94 14.91 27.56 -1.93
CA LEU A 94 16.28 27.39 -1.48
C LEU A 94 16.37 27.35 0.05
N ASP A 95 15.67 28.25 0.74
CA ASP A 95 15.69 28.30 2.19
C ASP A 95 14.98 27.11 2.82
N ASN A 96 13.90 26.60 2.21
CA ASN A 96 13.26 25.36 2.62
C ASN A 96 14.26 24.20 2.60
N VAL A 97 15.01 24.00 1.50
CA VAL A 97 16.00 22.91 1.39
C VAL A 97 17.18 23.14 2.34
N ALA A 98 17.64 24.38 2.49
CA ALA A 98 18.75 24.72 3.37
C ALA A 98 18.41 24.65 4.87
N PHE A 99 17.14 24.63 5.24
CA PHE A 99 16.68 24.76 6.63
C PHE A 99 17.33 23.75 7.58
N GLY A 100 17.25 22.46 7.26
CA GLY A 100 17.83 21.39 8.08
C GLY A 100 19.35 21.45 8.13
N LEU A 101 20.00 21.82 7.03
CA LEU A 101 21.46 22.00 6.98
C LEU A 101 21.92 23.14 7.88
N ARG A 102 21.18 24.26 7.92
CA ARG A 102 21.45 25.38 8.83
C ARG A 102 21.25 24.99 10.29
N ALA A 103 20.19 24.23 10.59
CA ALA A 103 19.95 23.71 11.93
C ALA A 103 21.08 22.80 12.42
N GLN A 104 21.73 22.06 11.51
CA GLN A 104 22.94 21.28 11.78
C GLN A 104 24.22 22.14 11.85
N ARG A 105 24.11 23.47 11.75
CA ARG A 105 25.24 24.43 11.77
C ARG A 105 26.26 24.20 10.65
N ARG A 106 25.84 23.70 9.48
CA ARG A 106 26.73 23.52 8.32
C ARG A 106 26.99 24.88 7.63
N GLY A 107 28.22 25.30 7.58
CA GLY A 107 28.63 26.57 6.96
C GLY A 107 28.38 26.66 5.44
N ASP A 108 28.20 25.52 4.78
CA ASP A 108 27.93 25.39 3.33
C ASP A 108 26.45 25.12 2.98
N ALA A 109 25.55 25.30 3.94
CA ALA A 109 24.13 24.93 3.82
C ALA A 109 23.44 25.47 2.53
N THR A 110 23.61 26.77 2.23
CA THR A 110 23.00 27.40 1.06
C THR A 110 23.58 26.86 -0.25
N ARG A 111 24.90 26.69 -0.33
CA ARG A 111 25.58 26.15 -1.51
C ARG A 111 25.11 24.72 -1.79
N ARG A 112 25.05 23.87 -0.74
CA ARG A 112 24.61 22.47 -0.86
C ARG A 112 23.16 22.37 -1.28
N ALA A 113 22.27 23.18 -0.69
CA ALA A 113 20.86 23.24 -1.08
C ALA A 113 20.70 23.66 -2.56
N ALA A 114 21.48 24.65 -3.02
CA ALA A 114 21.47 25.07 -4.43
C ALA A 114 21.93 23.93 -5.37
N GLN A 115 22.97 23.18 -4.99
CA GLN A 115 23.45 22.02 -5.76
C GLN A 115 22.38 20.93 -5.85
N MET A 116 21.70 20.61 -4.73
CA MET A 116 20.60 19.62 -4.71
C MET A 116 19.44 20.06 -5.58
N LEU A 117 19.03 21.34 -5.52
CA LEU A 117 17.99 21.90 -6.39
C LEU A 117 18.38 21.84 -7.87
N HIS A 118 19.63 22.15 -8.19
CA HIS A 118 20.13 22.08 -9.56
C HIS A 118 20.08 20.64 -10.09
N GLY A 119 20.58 19.67 -9.31
CA GLY A 119 20.56 18.24 -9.64
C GLY A 119 19.14 17.69 -9.87
N ALA A 120 18.16 18.22 -9.14
CA ALA A 120 16.74 17.87 -9.31
C ALA A 120 16.01 18.68 -10.41
N GLY A 121 16.71 19.51 -11.17
CA GLY A 121 16.13 20.36 -12.21
C GLY A 121 15.23 21.50 -11.69
N LEU A 122 15.38 21.88 -10.40
CA LEU A 122 14.59 22.92 -9.73
C LEU A 122 15.39 24.18 -9.43
N GLY A 123 16.64 24.30 -9.93
CA GLY A 123 17.49 25.47 -9.69
C GLY A 123 16.87 26.81 -10.11
N TYR A 124 16.07 26.82 -11.18
CA TYR A 124 15.36 28.02 -11.67
C TYR A 124 14.23 28.47 -10.75
N ARG A 125 13.81 27.65 -9.79
CA ARG A 125 12.80 27.94 -8.77
C ARG A 125 13.38 28.29 -7.40
N ALA A 126 14.71 28.40 -7.27
CA ALA A 126 15.38 28.60 -5.98
C ALA A 126 14.83 29.78 -5.16
N SER A 127 14.47 30.89 -5.82
CA SER A 127 13.92 32.11 -5.17
C SER A 127 12.38 32.09 -5.04
N ALA A 128 11.68 31.14 -5.64
CA ALA A 128 10.22 31.06 -5.60
C ALA A 128 9.71 30.70 -4.18
N LEU A 129 8.49 31.11 -3.86
CA LEU A 129 7.78 30.69 -2.67
C LEU A 129 6.99 29.40 -2.91
N PRO A 130 6.68 28.59 -1.89
CA PRO A 130 5.93 27.35 -2.03
C PRO A 130 4.61 27.48 -2.81
N ARG A 131 3.88 28.57 -2.65
CA ARG A 131 2.61 28.86 -3.35
C ARG A 131 2.76 29.03 -4.87
N GLU A 132 3.99 29.21 -5.36
CA GLU A 132 4.30 29.39 -6.78
C GLU A 132 4.72 28.08 -7.45
N LEU A 133 4.73 26.99 -6.71
CA LEU A 133 5.10 25.65 -7.17
C LEU A 133 3.88 24.85 -7.58
N SER A 134 4.03 24.01 -8.61
CA SER A 134 3.08 22.92 -8.83
C SER A 134 3.19 21.87 -7.72
N GLY A 135 2.15 21.04 -7.51
CA GLY A 135 2.16 19.98 -6.51
C GLY A 135 3.39 19.06 -6.63
N GLY A 136 3.75 18.64 -7.84
CA GLY A 136 4.95 17.81 -8.06
C GLY A 136 6.27 18.54 -7.78
N GLN A 137 6.34 19.88 -8.01
CA GLN A 137 7.50 20.66 -7.62
C GLN A 137 7.59 20.79 -6.09
N ALA A 138 6.47 21.10 -5.42
CA ALA A 138 6.42 21.19 -3.96
C ALA A 138 6.86 19.89 -3.29
N GLN A 139 6.39 18.77 -3.81
CA GLN A 139 6.80 17.45 -3.31
C GLN A 139 8.30 17.21 -3.48
N ARG A 140 8.87 17.45 -4.66
CA ARG A 140 10.30 17.30 -4.88
C ARG A 140 11.12 18.19 -3.93
N VAL A 141 10.67 19.42 -3.68
CA VAL A 141 11.31 20.31 -2.70
C VAL A 141 11.22 19.76 -1.28
N ALA A 142 10.06 19.21 -0.86
CA ALA A 142 9.89 18.61 0.45
C ALA A 142 10.81 17.39 0.65
N LEU A 143 10.93 16.56 -0.38
CA LEU A 143 11.85 15.42 -0.36
C LEU A 143 13.32 15.87 -0.29
N LEU A 144 13.73 16.83 -1.12
CA LEU A 144 15.08 17.41 -1.07
C LEU A 144 15.40 18.02 0.30
N ARG A 145 14.47 18.76 0.92
CA ARG A 145 14.63 19.29 2.27
C ARG A 145 14.90 18.19 3.28
N THR A 146 14.18 17.10 3.16
CA THR A 146 14.31 15.94 4.05
C THR A 146 15.65 15.22 3.81
N LEU A 147 16.00 14.93 2.57
CA LEU A 147 17.25 14.27 2.18
C LEU A 147 18.49 15.12 2.49
N ALA A 148 18.39 16.46 2.48
CA ALA A 148 19.49 17.36 2.80
C ALA A 148 20.07 17.13 4.19
N THR A 149 19.26 16.65 5.13
CA THR A 149 19.72 16.34 6.50
C THR A 149 20.47 15.02 6.63
N GLU A 150 20.59 14.24 5.54
CA GLU A 150 21.23 12.92 5.50
C GLU A 150 20.66 11.97 6.58
N PRO A 151 19.36 11.72 6.55
CA PRO A 151 18.72 10.82 7.52
C PRO A 151 19.22 9.38 7.33
N ARG A 152 19.10 8.54 8.36
CA ARG A 152 19.33 7.08 8.30
C ARG A 152 18.06 6.29 8.04
N LEU A 153 16.91 6.90 8.36
CA LEU A 153 15.56 6.37 8.11
C LEU A 153 14.74 7.44 7.39
N LEU A 154 14.21 7.08 6.25
CA LEU A 154 13.30 7.93 5.45
C LEU A 154 11.88 7.40 5.54
N LEU A 155 10.98 8.22 6.02
CA LEU A 155 9.56 7.96 6.17
C LEU A 155 8.78 8.84 5.19
N LEU A 156 7.94 8.23 4.36
CA LEU A 156 7.15 8.90 3.33
C LEU A 156 5.67 8.60 3.58
N ASP A 157 4.88 9.62 3.91
CA ASP A 157 3.44 9.48 4.16
C ASP A 157 2.66 9.94 2.92
N GLU A 158 2.14 9.02 2.14
CA GLU A 158 1.38 9.21 0.91
C GLU A 158 2.01 10.25 -0.06
N PRO A 159 3.26 10.08 -0.45
CA PRO A 159 4.02 11.14 -1.12
C PRO A 159 3.47 11.54 -2.49
N LEU A 160 2.63 10.74 -3.16
CA LEU A 160 2.08 11.04 -4.48
C LEU A 160 0.57 11.31 -4.48
N SER A 161 -0.08 11.30 -3.31
CA SER A 161 -1.55 11.40 -3.20
C SER A 161 -2.11 12.75 -3.69
N ALA A 162 -1.40 13.84 -3.46
CA ALA A 162 -1.81 15.20 -3.84
C ALA A 162 -1.54 15.55 -5.30
N LEU A 163 -1.07 14.58 -6.13
CA LEU A 163 -0.68 14.82 -7.52
C LEU A 163 -1.76 14.41 -8.51
N ASP A 164 -1.92 15.20 -9.56
CA ASP A 164 -2.75 14.86 -10.71
C ASP A 164 -2.24 13.58 -11.39
N VAL A 165 -3.17 12.78 -11.94
CA VAL A 165 -2.87 11.51 -12.60
C VAL A 165 -1.83 11.65 -13.71
N SER A 166 -1.87 12.76 -14.48
CA SER A 166 -0.96 13.05 -15.60
C SER A 166 0.51 13.23 -15.17
N VAL A 167 0.74 13.77 -13.96
CA VAL A 167 2.08 14.08 -13.44
C VAL A 167 2.60 12.96 -12.55
N ARG A 168 1.70 12.19 -11.93
CA ARG A 168 2.03 11.14 -10.93
C ARG A 168 3.04 10.12 -11.45
N ALA A 169 2.91 9.67 -12.70
CA ALA A 169 3.82 8.69 -13.29
C ALA A 169 5.26 9.21 -13.44
N GLU A 170 5.43 10.49 -13.78
CA GLU A 170 6.75 11.12 -13.89
C GLU A 170 7.40 11.28 -12.51
N VAL A 171 6.64 11.82 -11.54
CA VAL A 171 7.13 12.05 -10.18
C VAL A 171 7.43 10.71 -9.48
N ARG A 172 6.67 9.65 -9.73
CA ARG A 172 6.96 8.30 -9.23
C ARG A 172 8.29 7.77 -9.76
N ARG A 173 8.60 7.94 -11.06
CA ARG A 173 9.91 7.54 -11.62
C ARG A 173 11.06 8.32 -10.99
N GLU A 174 10.86 9.62 -10.74
CA GLU A 174 11.85 10.46 -10.08
C GLU A 174 12.07 10.03 -8.62
N LEU A 175 10.97 9.80 -7.88
CA LEU A 175 11.03 9.28 -6.51
C LEU A 175 11.77 7.93 -6.46
N SER A 176 11.48 7.03 -7.38
CA SER A 176 12.18 5.74 -7.49
C SER A 176 13.70 5.89 -7.61
N ARG A 177 14.16 6.82 -8.48
CA ARG A 177 15.60 7.11 -8.63
C ARG A 177 16.22 7.64 -7.33
N GLN A 178 15.55 8.60 -6.69
CA GLN A 178 16.04 9.20 -5.45
C GLN A 178 16.07 8.19 -4.29
N LEU A 179 15.09 7.28 -4.24
CA LEU A 179 15.08 6.19 -3.28
C LEU A 179 16.20 5.18 -3.55
N ALA A 180 16.50 4.86 -4.80
CA ALA A 180 17.58 3.95 -5.17
C ALA A 180 18.96 4.47 -4.72
N ASP A 181 19.20 5.78 -4.78
CA ASP A 181 20.45 6.42 -4.34
C ASP A 181 20.54 6.56 -2.81
N PHE A 182 19.44 6.45 -2.10
CA PHE A 182 19.41 6.60 -0.65
C PHE A 182 19.88 5.32 0.06
N LYS A 183 20.89 5.44 0.92
CA LYS A 183 21.55 4.29 1.57
C LYS A 183 20.94 3.88 2.91
N GLY A 184 19.90 4.54 3.37
CA GLY A 184 19.21 4.24 4.63
C GLY A 184 18.02 3.30 4.47
N VAL A 185 17.31 3.07 5.58
CA VAL A 185 16.04 2.36 5.61
C VAL A 185 14.94 3.27 5.04
N ARG A 186 14.04 2.73 4.24
CA ARG A 186 12.94 3.46 3.60
C ARG A 186 11.60 2.83 3.93
N ILE A 187 10.69 3.65 4.43
CA ILE A 187 9.29 3.24 4.66
C ILE A 187 8.38 4.21 3.92
N LEU A 188 7.56 3.66 3.06
CA LEU A 188 6.56 4.36 2.28
C LEU A 188 5.18 3.94 2.73
N VAL A 189 4.33 4.88 3.12
CA VAL A 189 2.89 4.65 3.27
C VAL A 189 2.19 5.10 2.01
N THR A 190 1.37 4.26 1.44
CA THR A 190 0.53 4.59 0.29
C THR A 190 -0.75 3.76 0.29
N HIS A 191 -1.79 4.26 -0.38
CA HIS A 191 -3.01 3.52 -0.69
C HIS A 191 -3.07 3.12 -2.17
N ASP A 192 -2.09 3.56 -2.99
CA ASP A 192 -2.01 3.23 -4.42
C ASP A 192 -1.18 1.95 -4.64
N PRO A 193 -1.83 0.85 -5.12
CA PRO A 193 -1.14 -0.40 -5.42
C PRO A 193 0.01 -0.27 -6.40
N LEU A 194 -0.17 0.57 -7.44
CA LEU A 194 0.84 0.78 -8.48
C LEU A 194 2.07 1.49 -7.93
N GLU A 195 1.87 2.40 -6.98
CA GLU A 195 2.96 3.08 -6.28
C GLU A 195 3.75 2.09 -5.43
N ALA A 196 3.05 1.31 -4.60
CA ALA A 196 3.67 0.29 -3.76
C ALA A 196 4.45 -0.74 -4.57
N MET A 197 3.86 -1.28 -5.65
CA MET A 197 4.51 -2.27 -6.52
C MET A 197 5.72 -1.70 -7.27
N ALA A 198 5.72 -0.40 -7.60
CA ALA A 198 6.79 0.22 -8.37
C ALA A 198 7.97 0.69 -7.52
N LEU A 199 7.75 0.95 -6.22
CA LEU A 199 8.73 1.58 -5.35
C LEU A 199 9.25 0.67 -4.24
N ALA A 200 8.53 -0.39 -3.88
CA ALA A 200 8.86 -1.21 -2.73
C ALA A 200 9.46 -2.56 -3.11
N ASP A 201 10.46 -2.97 -2.33
CA ASP A 201 11.02 -4.32 -2.36
C ASP A 201 10.13 -5.29 -1.58
N ARG A 202 9.47 -4.79 -0.52
CA ARG A 202 8.57 -5.56 0.34
C ARG A 202 7.32 -4.76 0.69
N LEU A 203 6.19 -5.44 0.69
CA LEU A 203 4.91 -4.93 1.16
C LEU A 203 4.66 -5.41 2.60
N VAL A 204 4.11 -4.52 3.41
CA VAL A 204 3.59 -4.81 4.74
C VAL A 204 2.14 -4.36 4.77
N VAL A 205 1.22 -5.27 4.99
CA VAL A 205 -0.20 -4.98 5.04
C VAL A 205 -0.64 -4.86 6.49
N LEU A 206 -1.15 -3.68 6.83
CA LEU A 206 -1.61 -3.31 8.17
C LEU A 206 -3.13 -3.23 8.19
N GLU A 207 -3.77 -4.04 9.03
CA GLU A 207 -5.22 -4.02 9.25
C GLU A 207 -5.53 -4.12 10.75
N GLY A 208 -6.47 -3.30 11.23
CA GLY A 208 -6.84 -3.29 12.65
C GLY A 208 -5.65 -3.09 13.59
N GLY A 209 -4.64 -2.32 13.16
CA GLY A 209 -3.43 -2.05 13.95
C GLY A 209 -2.42 -3.20 14.01
N ARG A 210 -2.56 -4.24 13.19
CA ARG A 210 -1.66 -5.40 13.14
C ARG A 210 -1.18 -5.68 11.74
N ILE A 211 0.01 -6.26 11.62
CA ILE A 211 0.50 -6.77 10.34
C ILE A 211 -0.18 -8.09 10.05
N VAL A 212 -0.99 -8.12 8.99
CA VAL A 212 -1.71 -9.31 8.55
C VAL A 212 -0.99 -10.07 7.45
N GLN A 213 -0.13 -9.39 6.70
CA GLN A 213 0.67 -9.99 5.64
C GLN A 213 1.94 -9.18 5.38
N SER A 214 3.05 -9.88 5.09
CA SER A 214 4.29 -9.26 4.62
C SER A 214 4.94 -10.18 3.58
N GLY A 215 5.52 -9.61 2.55
CA GLY A 215 6.21 -10.32 1.48
C GLY A 215 6.55 -9.41 0.31
N THR A 216 7.19 -9.94 -0.72
CA THR A 216 7.39 -9.21 -1.98
C THR A 216 6.06 -8.84 -2.62
N PRO A 217 6.00 -7.79 -3.47
CA PRO A 217 4.78 -7.46 -4.21
C PRO A 217 4.17 -8.67 -4.94
N ALA A 218 5.00 -9.51 -5.54
CA ALA A 218 4.55 -10.72 -6.25
C ALA A 218 3.91 -11.75 -5.30
N GLU A 219 4.51 -12.00 -4.14
CA GLU A 219 3.97 -12.95 -3.15
C GLU A 219 2.63 -12.47 -2.57
N VAL A 220 2.55 -11.17 -2.19
CA VAL A 220 1.35 -10.59 -1.58
C VAL A 220 0.17 -10.59 -2.57
N THR A 221 0.43 -10.29 -3.86
CA THR A 221 -0.62 -10.28 -4.88
C THR A 221 -1.02 -11.67 -5.36
N ALA A 222 -0.09 -12.63 -5.38
CA ALA A 222 -0.39 -14.02 -5.78
C ALA A 222 -1.17 -14.78 -4.71
N ARG A 223 -0.96 -14.47 -3.42
CA ARG A 223 -1.59 -15.16 -2.28
C ARG A 223 -2.13 -14.18 -1.25
N PRO A 224 -3.16 -13.38 -1.61
CA PRO A 224 -3.73 -12.42 -0.67
C PRO A 224 -4.35 -13.13 0.54
N ARG A 225 -4.10 -12.59 1.75
CA ARG A 225 -4.60 -13.16 3.02
C ARG A 225 -5.77 -12.41 3.63
N SER A 226 -6.12 -11.27 3.04
CA SER A 226 -7.24 -10.45 3.49
C SER A 226 -8.05 -9.92 2.31
N ARG A 227 -9.25 -9.45 2.60
CA ARG A 227 -10.08 -8.79 1.60
C ARG A 227 -9.38 -7.57 0.99
N PHE A 228 -8.70 -6.78 1.80
CA PHE A 228 -7.95 -5.62 1.33
C PHE A 228 -6.86 -6.03 0.32
N THR A 229 -6.06 -7.06 0.65
CA THR A 229 -5.02 -7.55 -0.29
C THR A 229 -5.59 -8.16 -1.55
N ALA A 230 -6.76 -8.81 -1.47
CA ALA A 230 -7.45 -9.34 -2.64
C ALA A 230 -7.98 -8.22 -3.56
N GLU A 231 -8.56 -7.17 -2.98
CA GLU A 231 -8.99 -5.97 -3.72
C GLU A 231 -7.79 -5.28 -4.39
N LEU A 232 -6.66 -5.17 -3.68
CA LEU A 232 -5.40 -4.64 -4.20
C LEU A 232 -4.88 -5.47 -5.39
N ALA A 233 -4.95 -6.82 -5.29
CA ALA A 233 -4.56 -7.74 -6.35
C ALA A 233 -5.60 -7.83 -7.48
N GLY A 234 -6.79 -7.27 -7.29
CA GLY A 234 -7.89 -7.31 -8.24
C GLY A 234 -8.51 -8.69 -8.43
N VAL A 235 -8.50 -9.54 -7.39
CA VAL A 235 -9.02 -10.92 -7.41
C VAL A 235 -10.17 -11.12 -6.43
N ASN A 236 -10.95 -12.18 -6.63
CA ASN A 236 -11.89 -12.67 -5.64
C ASN A 236 -11.16 -13.54 -4.62
N LEU A 237 -11.37 -13.30 -3.34
CA LEU A 237 -10.88 -14.11 -2.25
C LEU A 237 -12.05 -14.69 -1.47
N LEU A 238 -12.08 -16.00 -1.36
CA LEU A 238 -13.07 -16.74 -0.61
C LEU A 238 -12.38 -17.46 0.55
N ARG A 239 -13.01 -17.48 1.71
CA ARG A 239 -12.58 -18.26 2.86
C ARG A 239 -13.50 -19.46 2.98
N GLY A 240 -12.96 -20.60 3.38
CA GLY A 240 -13.73 -21.79 3.60
C GLY A 240 -12.92 -22.92 4.19
N ARG A 241 -13.55 -24.09 4.29
CA ARG A 241 -12.93 -25.32 4.77
C ARG A 241 -12.75 -26.30 3.62
N GLY A 242 -11.51 -26.69 3.39
CA GLY A 242 -11.17 -27.70 2.39
C GLY A 242 -11.53 -29.11 2.82
N HIS A 243 -12.02 -29.91 1.86
CA HIS A 243 -12.38 -31.32 2.01
C HIS A 243 -11.95 -32.07 0.73
N GLY A 244 -10.63 -32.31 0.61
CA GLY A 244 -10.04 -33.02 -0.53
C GLY A 244 -10.11 -32.24 -1.84
N ASP A 245 -11.16 -32.42 -2.63
CA ASP A 245 -11.35 -31.80 -3.96
C ASP A 245 -12.42 -30.69 -4.01
N HIS A 246 -12.92 -30.27 -2.84
CA HIS A 246 -13.91 -29.18 -2.73
C HIS A 246 -13.70 -28.33 -1.48
N ILE A 247 -14.27 -27.15 -1.51
CA ILE A 247 -14.22 -26.17 -0.41
C ILE A 247 -15.66 -25.85 -0.01
N GLU A 248 -15.94 -25.94 1.27
CA GLU A 248 -17.16 -25.38 1.86
C GLU A 248 -16.92 -23.90 2.18
N ILE A 249 -17.59 -23.01 1.47
CA ILE A 249 -17.39 -21.56 1.55
C ILE A 249 -18.09 -20.97 2.78
N GLU A 250 -17.38 -20.09 3.49
CA GLU A 250 -17.89 -19.38 4.66
C GLU A 250 -18.15 -17.86 4.34
N PRO A 251 -19.26 -17.29 4.88
CA PRO A 251 -20.44 -17.96 5.44
C PRO A 251 -21.35 -18.52 4.35
N GLY A 252 -22.14 -19.54 4.64
CA GLY A 252 -23.20 -20.00 3.75
C GLY A 252 -23.13 -21.48 3.32
N GLY A 253 -21.99 -22.15 3.56
CA GLY A 253 -21.85 -23.60 3.30
C GLY A 253 -21.94 -24.01 1.83
N ALA A 254 -21.79 -23.06 0.88
CA ALA A 254 -21.79 -23.40 -0.54
C ALA A 254 -20.56 -24.24 -0.88
N LEU A 255 -20.75 -25.34 -1.61
CA LEU A 255 -19.63 -26.20 -2.03
C LEU A 255 -19.07 -25.71 -3.36
N LEU A 256 -17.76 -25.54 -3.39
CA LEU A 256 -16.99 -25.13 -4.56
C LEU A 256 -15.98 -26.24 -4.90
N ALA A 257 -16.12 -26.86 -6.07
CA ALA A 257 -15.15 -27.84 -6.54
C ALA A 257 -13.82 -27.16 -6.87
N ALA A 258 -12.76 -27.58 -6.19
CA ALA A 258 -11.41 -27.06 -6.34
C ALA A 258 -10.41 -28.21 -6.18
N PRO A 259 -9.68 -28.59 -7.24
CA PRO A 259 -8.64 -29.60 -7.12
C PRO A 259 -7.61 -29.18 -6.08
N ASP A 260 -7.12 -30.14 -5.32
CA ASP A 260 -6.08 -29.92 -4.31
C ASP A 260 -6.48 -28.96 -3.17
N ALA A 261 -7.78 -28.85 -2.85
CA ALA A 261 -8.24 -28.03 -1.73
C ALA A 261 -7.64 -28.49 -0.39
N GLY A 262 -7.31 -29.79 -0.28
CA GLY A 262 -6.78 -30.36 0.96
C GLY A 262 -7.82 -30.36 2.07
N ASP A 263 -7.35 -30.52 3.32
CA ASP A 263 -8.21 -30.49 4.50
C ASP A 263 -7.86 -29.32 5.42
N GLY A 264 -8.87 -28.70 6.02
CA GLY A 264 -8.74 -27.59 6.97
C GLY A 264 -9.06 -26.23 6.40
N ASP A 265 -8.69 -25.17 7.13
CA ASP A 265 -9.01 -23.80 6.76
C ASP A 265 -8.18 -23.35 5.55
N VAL A 266 -8.87 -22.91 4.52
CA VAL A 266 -8.27 -22.51 3.24
C VAL A 266 -8.78 -21.15 2.74
N LEU A 267 -7.95 -20.55 1.91
CA LEU A 267 -8.28 -19.40 1.10
C LEU A 267 -8.29 -19.84 -0.37
N ALA A 268 -9.35 -19.46 -1.09
CA ALA A 268 -9.48 -19.71 -2.52
C ALA A 268 -9.47 -18.39 -3.28
N VAL A 269 -8.63 -18.30 -4.29
CA VAL A 269 -8.51 -17.13 -5.18
C VAL A 269 -9.07 -17.48 -6.55
N ILE A 270 -9.94 -16.60 -7.05
CA ILE A 270 -10.53 -16.68 -8.39
C ILE A 270 -10.32 -15.35 -9.09
N HIS A 271 -9.68 -15.38 -10.25
CA HIS A 271 -9.56 -14.18 -11.08
C HIS A 271 -10.91 -13.76 -11.64
N PRO A 272 -11.32 -12.47 -11.60
CA PRO A 272 -12.59 -12.01 -12.17
C PRO A 272 -12.82 -12.43 -13.63
N ARG A 273 -11.75 -12.51 -14.42
CA ARG A 273 -11.76 -12.98 -15.83
C ARG A 273 -12.05 -14.48 -15.99
N ALA A 274 -11.87 -15.27 -14.93
CA ALA A 274 -12.18 -16.69 -14.92
C ALA A 274 -13.66 -16.97 -14.60
N VAL A 275 -14.40 -15.92 -14.22
CA VAL A 275 -15.84 -15.98 -13.91
C VAL A 275 -16.63 -15.70 -15.18
N ALA A 276 -17.36 -16.70 -15.68
CA ALA A 276 -18.22 -16.55 -16.85
C ALA A 276 -19.69 -16.36 -16.43
N LEU A 277 -20.38 -15.47 -17.14
CA LEU A 277 -21.80 -15.16 -16.91
C LEU A 277 -22.66 -15.64 -18.09
N TYR A 278 -23.84 -16.18 -17.80
CA TYR A 278 -24.80 -16.70 -18.79
C TYR A 278 -26.22 -16.33 -18.38
N MET A 279 -27.11 -16.23 -19.37
CA MET A 279 -28.56 -16.04 -19.14
C MET A 279 -29.30 -17.36 -18.86
N THR A 280 -28.77 -18.46 -19.38
CA THR A 280 -29.30 -19.82 -19.15
C THR A 280 -28.24 -20.69 -18.51
N ARG A 281 -28.63 -21.76 -17.82
CA ARG A 281 -27.69 -22.67 -17.19
C ARG A 281 -26.71 -23.24 -18.22
N PRO A 282 -25.40 -23.00 -18.07
CA PRO A 282 -24.43 -23.57 -18.99
C PRO A 282 -24.28 -25.08 -18.79
N GLU A 283 -24.04 -25.77 -19.89
CA GLU A 283 -23.70 -27.20 -19.91
C GLU A 283 -22.21 -27.38 -20.19
N GLY A 284 -21.68 -28.57 -19.92
CA GLY A 284 -20.30 -28.94 -20.27
C GLY A 284 -19.38 -29.18 -19.06
N THR A 285 -18.13 -28.71 -19.17
CA THR A 285 -17.05 -29.04 -18.23
C THR A 285 -16.97 -28.23 -16.93
N PRO A 286 -17.53 -27.02 -16.79
CA PRO A 286 -17.47 -26.31 -15.53
C PRO A 286 -18.14 -27.10 -14.41
N ARG A 287 -17.45 -27.24 -13.28
CA ARG A 287 -17.97 -27.94 -12.09
C ARG A 287 -18.71 -27.01 -11.14
N ASN A 288 -18.31 -25.74 -11.14
CA ASN A 288 -18.92 -24.74 -10.28
C ASN A 288 -19.90 -23.91 -11.11
N VAL A 289 -21.20 -24.14 -10.91
CA VAL A 289 -22.29 -23.43 -11.61
C VAL A 289 -23.42 -23.14 -10.63
N TRP A 290 -23.78 -21.86 -10.49
CA TRP A 290 -24.89 -21.46 -9.61
C TRP A 290 -25.63 -20.24 -10.16
N ARG A 291 -26.82 -19.98 -9.61
CA ARG A 291 -27.57 -18.76 -9.88
C ARG A 291 -27.05 -17.62 -9.01
N GLY A 292 -26.91 -16.43 -9.59
CA GLY A 292 -26.58 -15.19 -8.92
C GLY A 292 -27.38 -14.03 -9.49
N ARG A 293 -27.20 -12.86 -8.89
CA ARG A 293 -27.78 -11.61 -9.35
C ARG A 293 -26.69 -10.59 -9.58
N ALA A 294 -26.65 -9.98 -10.75
CA ALA A 294 -25.77 -8.85 -11.02
C ALA A 294 -26.25 -7.64 -10.21
N GLU A 295 -25.40 -7.06 -9.38
CA GLU A 295 -25.73 -5.90 -8.53
C GLU A 295 -25.21 -4.62 -9.14
N ASP A 296 -23.89 -4.49 -9.23
CA ASP A 296 -23.21 -3.32 -9.73
C ASP A 296 -22.40 -3.64 -10.97
N LEU A 297 -22.39 -2.69 -11.91
CA LEU A 297 -21.54 -2.73 -13.10
C LEU A 297 -20.62 -1.53 -13.10
N ASP A 298 -19.32 -1.76 -13.03
CA ASP A 298 -18.30 -0.73 -12.99
C ASP A 298 -17.41 -0.82 -14.25
N LEU A 299 -17.39 0.27 -15.04
CA LEU A 299 -16.60 0.35 -16.27
C LEU A 299 -15.14 0.72 -15.92
N GLN A 300 -14.22 -0.20 -16.17
CA GLN A 300 -12.79 0.00 -15.95
C GLN A 300 -12.02 -0.11 -17.28
N GLY A 301 -11.79 1.03 -17.93
CA GLY A 301 -11.18 1.07 -19.25
C GLY A 301 -12.01 0.33 -20.30
N GLU A 302 -11.47 -0.72 -20.89
CA GLU A 302 -12.15 -1.54 -21.91
C GLU A 302 -12.91 -2.74 -21.32
N ARG A 303 -13.06 -2.82 -20.00
CA ARG A 303 -13.69 -3.94 -19.30
C ARG A 303 -14.75 -3.46 -18.32
N VAL A 304 -15.71 -4.33 -18.04
CA VAL A 304 -16.75 -4.08 -17.05
C VAL A 304 -16.62 -5.10 -15.94
N ARG A 305 -16.47 -4.63 -14.71
CA ARG A 305 -16.58 -5.45 -13.52
C ARG A 305 -18.03 -5.54 -13.10
N VAL A 306 -18.51 -6.75 -12.98
CA VAL A 306 -19.88 -7.07 -12.56
C VAL A 306 -19.81 -7.73 -11.21
N ARG A 307 -20.33 -7.07 -10.18
CA ARG A 307 -20.51 -7.69 -8.86
C ARG A 307 -21.73 -8.60 -8.90
N VAL A 308 -21.53 -9.85 -8.56
CA VAL A 308 -22.61 -10.86 -8.55
C VAL A 308 -22.80 -11.36 -7.11
N SER A 309 -24.03 -11.23 -6.60
CA SER A 309 -24.46 -11.85 -5.35
C SER A 309 -25.03 -13.25 -5.60
N GLY A 310 -25.06 -14.07 -4.55
CA GLY A 310 -25.55 -15.44 -4.61
C GLY A 310 -24.89 -16.32 -3.56
N PRO A 311 -24.97 -17.65 -3.70
CA PRO A 311 -24.35 -18.60 -2.75
C PRO A 311 -22.82 -18.38 -2.60
N VAL A 312 -22.16 -17.98 -3.69
CA VAL A 312 -20.75 -17.58 -3.70
C VAL A 312 -20.67 -16.20 -4.35
N PRO A 313 -20.57 -15.11 -3.56
CA PRO A 313 -20.48 -13.76 -4.10
C PRO A 313 -19.11 -13.55 -4.75
N LEU A 314 -19.12 -13.04 -6.01
CA LEU A 314 -17.93 -12.84 -6.83
C LEU A 314 -18.02 -11.55 -7.65
N VAL A 315 -16.87 -11.11 -8.12
CA VAL A 315 -16.76 -10.12 -9.19
C VAL A 315 -16.38 -10.88 -10.48
N ALA A 316 -17.15 -10.68 -11.53
CA ALA A 316 -16.83 -11.13 -12.89
C ALA A 316 -16.25 -9.96 -13.70
N GLU A 317 -15.35 -10.25 -14.63
CA GLU A 317 -14.82 -9.27 -15.58
C GLU A 317 -15.25 -9.65 -16.99
N VAL A 318 -16.05 -8.79 -17.61
CA VAL A 318 -16.64 -9.01 -18.93
C VAL A 318 -16.35 -7.85 -19.88
N THR A 319 -16.58 -8.03 -21.16
CA THR A 319 -16.47 -6.97 -22.17
C THR A 319 -17.75 -6.10 -22.20
N PRO A 320 -17.67 -4.82 -22.63
CA PRO A 320 -18.87 -3.99 -22.83
C PRO A 320 -19.85 -4.59 -23.84
N SER A 321 -19.37 -5.38 -24.83
CA SER A 321 -20.24 -6.12 -25.73
C SER A 321 -21.03 -7.20 -24.99
N ALA A 322 -20.39 -8.00 -24.14
CA ALA A 322 -21.05 -9.01 -23.33
C ALA A 322 -22.14 -8.42 -22.43
N VAL A 323 -21.91 -7.24 -21.86
CA VAL A 323 -22.95 -6.53 -21.06
C VAL A 323 -24.19 -6.23 -21.91
N ARG A 324 -24.01 -5.78 -23.15
CA ARG A 324 -25.13 -5.51 -24.08
C ARG A 324 -25.82 -6.79 -24.51
N ASP A 325 -25.04 -7.80 -24.94
CA ASP A 325 -25.57 -9.05 -25.50
C ASP A 325 -26.36 -9.88 -24.45
N LEU A 326 -25.88 -9.83 -23.20
CA LEU A 326 -26.54 -10.48 -22.06
C LEU A 326 -27.57 -9.58 -21.35
N HIS A 327 -27.78 -8.35 -21.83
CA HIS A 327 -28.68 -7.37 -21.21
C HIS A 327 -28.41 -7.20 -19.70
N LEU A 328 -27.14 -7.22 -19.30
CA LEU A 328 -26.77 -7.11 -17.89
C LEU A 328 -27.11 -5.70 -17.37
N ALA A 329 -27.90 -5.68 -16.32
CA ALA A 329 -28.26 -4.47 -15.57
C ALA A 329 -28.32 -4.81 -14.09
N GLY A 330 -28.33 -3.78 -13.24
CA GLY A 330 -28.50 -4.00 -11.79
C GLY A 330 -29.81 -4.75 -11.51
N GLY A 331 -29.70 -5.86 -10.79
CA GLY A 331 -30.80 -6.76 -10.48
C GLY A 331 -31.01 -7.91 -11.46
N ALA A 332 -30.30 -8.00 -12.58
CA ALA A 332 -30.44 -9.09 -13.55
C ALA A 332 -30.04 -10.45 -12.95
N GLU A 333 -30.88 -11.46 -13.14
CA GLU A 333 -30.52 -12.83 -12.79
C GLU A 333 -29.57 -13.42 -13.83
N VAL A 334 -28.50 -14.04 -13.34
CA VAL A 334 -27.47 -14.66 -14.18
C VAL A 334 -27.08 -16.03 -13.65
N TRP A 335 -26.57 -16.87 -14.53
CA TRP A 335 -25.83 -18.05 -14.14
C TRP A 335 -24.35 -17.72 -14.11
N VAL A 336 -23.71 -18.06 -13.00
CA VAL A 336 -22.26 -17.93 -12.82
C VAL A 336 -21.61 -19.27 -13.06
N SER A 337 -20.49 -19.27 -13.74
CA SER A 337 -19.70 -20.47 -13.96
C SER A 337 -18.22 -20.20 -13.75
N VAL A 338 -17.56 -21.09 -13.01
CA VAL A 338 -16.10 -21.09 -12.78
C VAL A 338 -15.58 -22.51 -12.98
N LYS A 339 -14.51 -22.65 -13.78
CA LYS A 339 -13.82 -23.95 -13.89
C LYS A 339 -13.06 -24.21 -12.60
N ALA A 340 -13.10 -25.46 -12.12
CA ALA A 340 -12.36 -25.86 -10.92
C ALA A 340 -10.85 -25.63 -11.05
N THR A 341 -10.29 -25.75 -12.25
CA THR A 341 -8.88 -25.48 -12.57
C THR A 341 -8.47 -24.00 -12.51
N GLU A 342 -9.42 -23.09 -12.46
CA GLU A 342 -9.18 -21.63 -12.35
C GLU A 342 -9.20 -21.14 -10.90
N ILE A 343 -9.29 -22.07 -9.95
CA ILE A 343 -9.33 -21.77 -8.52
C ILE A 343 -7.98 -22.14 -7.91
N SER A 344 -7.28 -21.14 -7.40
CA SER A 344 -6.04 -21.34 -6.67
C SER A 344 -6.34 -21.42 -5.18
N VAL A 345 -5.88 -22.50 -4.51
CA VAL A 345 -6.14 -22.75 -3.09
C VAL A 345 -4.84 -22.77 -2.30
N TYR A 346 -4.87 -22.19 -1.11
CA TYR A 346 -3.75 -22.25 -0.14
C TYR A 346 -4.29 -22.17 1.29
N ARG A 347 -3.47 -22.57 2.26
CA ARG A 347 -3.85 -22.53 3.69
C ARG A 347 -4.06 -21.11 4.19
N ALA A 348 -5.10 -20.93 5.00
CA ALA A 348 -5.49 -19.66 5.59
C ALA A 348 -4.46 -19.12 6.59
#